data_ce7d51f2bc376b3947cd78817237b100
#
_entry.id   ce7d51f2bc376b3947cd78817237b100
#
_cell.length_a   1.000
_cell.length_b   1.000
_cell.length_c   1.000
_cell.angle_alpha   90.00
_cell.angle_beta   90.00
_cell.angle_gamma   90.00
#
_symmetry.space_group_name_H-M   'P 1'
#
loop_
_entity.id
_entity.type
_entity.pdbx_description
1 polymer ?
#
loop_
_entity_poly.entity_id
_entity_poly.type
_entity_poly.pdbx_seq_one_letter_code
_entity_poly.pdbx_strand_id
1 'polypeptide(L)' 'MRNTEREKIKILLNHWIKHNKEHSQEFREWAEKAEGLGDAETSVDILEAAQQMDKANDALVRALKRLEH' A
#
# COMPACT_ATOMS: atom_id res chain seq x y z
N MET A 1 21.57 -8.79 -19.31
CA MET A 1 21.18 -8.76 -19.23
C MET A 1 20.55 -8.74 -18.74
N ARG A 2 19.90 -8.87 -18.52
CA ARG A 2 19.31 -8.80 -18.02
C ARG A 2 18.88 -7.69 -17.38
N ASN A 3 19.09 -6.62 -17.67
CA ASN A 3 18.60 -5.31 -17.29
C ASN A 3 17.14 -5.11 -17.63
N THR A 4 16.64 -5.79 -18.66
CA THR A 4 15.22 -5.67 -19.06
C THR A 4 14.29 -6.11 -17.94
N GLU A 5 14.57 -7.23 -17.31
CA GLU A 5 13.73 -7.71 -16.22
C GLU A 5 13.88 -6.84 -14.98
N ARG A 6 15.09 -6.35 -14.73
CA ARG A 6 15.32 -5.42 -13.62
C ARG A 6 14.50 -4.16 -13.81
N GLU A 7 14.45 -3.63 -15.03
CA GLU A 7 13.65 -2.46 -15.32
C GLU A 7 12.17 -2.72 -15.15
N LYS A 8 11.71 -3.90 -15.54
CA LYS A 8 10.31 -4.28 -15.33
C LYS A 8 9.96 -4.30 -13.85
N ILE A 9 10.85 -4.87 -13.03
CA ILE A 9 10.59 -4.92 -11.59
C ILE A 9 10.50 -3.51 -11.03
N LYS A 10 11.35 -2.60 -11.46
CA LYS A 10 11.28 -1.21 -11.00
C LYS A 10 9.94 -0.59 -11.35
N ILE A 11 9.49 -0.79 -12.58
CA ILE A 11 8.21 -0.24 -13.01
C ILE A 11 7.07 -0.81 -12.17
N LEU A 12 7.09 -2.12 -11.95
CA LEU A 12 6.05 -2.77 -11.16
C LEU A 12 6.07 -2.29 -9.72
N LEU A 13 7.25 -2.16 -9.13
CA LEU A 13 7.36 -1.68 -7.75
C LEU A 13 6.80 -0.28 -7.61
N ASN A 14 7.14 0.61 -8.54
CA ASN A 14 6.60 1.97 -8.52
C ASN A 14 5.08 1.97 -8.65
N HIS A 15 4.56 1.12 -9.53
CA HIS A 15 3.12 1.00 -9.71
C HIS A 15 2.44 0.49 -8.45
N TRP A 16 2.97 -0.59 -7.86
CA TRP A 16 2.40 -1.20 -6.66
C TRP A 16 2.43 -0.22 -5.48
N ILE A 17 3.55 0.48 -5.30
CA ILE A 17 3.68 1.45 -4.20
C ILE A 17 2.62 2.53 -4.32
N LYS A 18 2.44 3.08 -5.50
CA LYS A 18 1.44 4.12 -5.73
C LYS A 18 0.03 3.58 -5.51
N HIS A 19 -0.25 2.40 -6.07
CA HIS A 19 -1.56 1.78 -5.97
C HIS A 19 -1.92 1.46 -4.52
N ASN A 20 -0.97 0.89 -3.79
CA ASN A 20 -1.18 0.55 -2.39
C ASN A 20 -1.43 1.80 -1.55
N LYS A 21 -0.74 2.88 -1.87
CA LYS A 21 -0.93 4.13 -1.14
C LYS A 21 -2.33 4.68 -1.35
N GLU A 22 -2.82 4.60 -2.58
CA GLU A 22 -4.18 5.04 -2.88
C GLU A 22 -5.21 4.19 -2.15
N HIS A 23 -5.01 2.87 -2.11
CA HIS A 23 -5.91 1.98 -1.40
C HIS A 23 -5.88 2.21 0.10
N SER A 24 -4.69 2.44 0.66
CA SER A 24 -4.57 2.72 2.09
C SER A 24 -5.37 3.94 2.47
N GLN A 25 -5.29 4.98 1.66
CA GLN A 25 -6.05 6.21 1.90
C GLN A 25 -7.54 5.97 1.78
N GLU A 26 -7.95 5.21 0.77
CA GLU A 26 -9.35 4.86 0.55
C GLU A 26 -9.90 4.08 1.75
N PHE A 27 -9.12 3.13 2.26
CA PHE A 27 -9.51 2.36 3.43
C PHE A 27 -9.75 3.28 4.63
N ARG A 28 -8.87 4.27 4.84
CA ARG A 28 -9.01 5.17 5.96
C ARG A 28 -10.27 6.00 5.85
N GLU A 29 -10.60 6.45 4.65
CA GLU A 29 -11.81 7.23 4.41
C GLU A 29 -13.06 6.40 4.70
N TRP A 30 -13.09 5.16 4.25
CA TRP A 30 -14.25 4.30 4.49
C TRP A 30 -14.34 3.84 5.93
N ALA A 31 -13.20 3.67 6.61
CA ALA A 31 -13.20 3.39 8.04
C ALA A 31 -13.89 4.52 8.81
N GLU A 32 -13.59 5.76 8.44
CA GLU A 32 -14.20 6.91 9.07
C GLU A 32 -15.70 6.92 8.85
N LYS A 33 -16.15 6.58 7.64
CA LYS A 33 -17.58 6.50 7.36
C LYS A 33 -18.25 5.39 8.15
N ALA A 34 -17.58 4.24 8.28
CA ALA A 34 -18.12 3.14 9.06
C ALA A 34 -18.30 3.54 10.51
N GLU A 35 -17.33 4.26 11.06
CA GLU A 35 -17.43 4.75 12.43
C GLU A 35 -18.62 5.70 12.58
N GLY A 36 -18.80 6.58 11.60
CA GLY A 36 -19.92 7.53 11.61
C GLY A 36 -21.27 6.86 11.57
N LEU A 37 -21.34 5.63 11.04
CA LEU A 37 -22.58 4.85 11.02
C LEU A 37 -22.78 4.05 12.30
N GLY A 38 -21.86 4.16 13.25
CA GLY A 38 -21.92 3.41 14.50
C GLY A 38 -21.33 2.03 14.40
N ASP A 39 -20.58 1.75 13.35
CA ASP A 39 -20.00 0.44 13.09
C ASP A 39 -18.54 0.43 13.47
N ALA A 40 -18.29 0.59 14.78
CA ALA A 40 -16.94 0.81 15.27
C ALA A 40 -15.98 -0.36 14.99
N GLU A 41 -16.48 -1.58 15.12
CA GLU A 41 -15.62 -2.75 14.90
C GLU A 41 -15.22 -2.88 13.43
N THR A 42 -16.15 -2.61 12.53
CA THR A 42 -15.84 -2.60 11.11
C THR A 42 -14.79 -1.54 10.80
N SER A 43 -14.93 -0.37 11.40
CA SER A 43 -13.97 0.72 11.23
C SER A 43 -12.59 0.30 11.66
N VAL A 44 -12.48 -0.34 12.83
CA VAL A 44 -11.18 -0.80 13.34
C VAL A 44 -10.53 -1.79 12.39
N ASP A 45 -11.30 -2.74 11.87
CA ASP A 45 -10.76 -3.73 10.96
C ASP A 45 -10.29 -3.11 9.65
N ILE A 46 -11.02 -2.14 9.13
CA ILE A 46 -10.61 -1.45 7.91
C ILE A 46 -9.33 -0.65 8.15
N LEU A 47 -9.22 0.02 9.32
CA LEU A 47 -8.01 0.74 9.66
C LEU A 47 -6.81 -0.20 9.77
N GLU A 48 -7.03 -1.39 10.31
CA GLU A 48 -5.96 -2.37 10.38
C GLU A 48 -5.49 -2.76 8.98
N ALA A 49 -6.42 -2.93 8.04
CA ALA A 49 -6.06 -3.22 6.66
C ALA A 49 -5.19 -2.11 6.07
N ALA A 50 -5.55 -0.85 6.36
CA ALA A 50 -4.75 0.28 5.90
C ALA A 50 -3.34 0.23 6.46
N GLN A 51 -3.21 -0.10 7.75
CA GLN A 51 -1.91 -0.19 8.39
C GLN A 51 -1.06 -1.30 7.79
N GLN A 52 -1.67 -2.45 7.50
CA GLN A 52 -0.94 -3.56 6.87
C GLN A 52 -0.51 -3.17 5.46
N MET A 53 -1.33 -2.44 4.74
CA MET A 53 -0.98 -1.95 3.42
C MET A 53 0.22 -1.01 3.49
N ASP A 54 0.24 -0.13 4.50
CA ASP A 54 1.37 0.79 4.68
C ASP A 54 2.65 0.03 4.97
N LYS A 55 2.58 -1.03 5.78
CA LYS A 55 3.75 -1.85 6.08
C LYS A 55 4.25 -2.58 4.83
N ALA A 56 3.32 -3.10 4.05
CA ALA A 56 3.70 -3.75 2.79
C ALA A 56 4.40 -2.76 1.88
N ASN A 57 3.91 -1.53 1.85
CA ASN A 57 4.51 -0.50 1.03
C ASN A 57 5.92 -0.14 1.48
N ASP A 58 6.16 -0.12 2.79
CA ASP A 58 7.50 0.12 3.30
C ASP A 58 8.48 -0.93 2.77
N ALA A 59 8.05 -2.18 2.74
CA ALA A 59 8.89 -3.26 2.21
C ALA A 59 9.15 -3.08 0.71
N LEU A 60 8.13 -2.66 -0.04
CA LEU A 60 8.27 -2.44 -1.47
C LEU A 60 9.21 -1.28 -1.76
N VAL A 61 9.14 -0.22 -0.95
CA VAL A 61 10.05 0.91 -1.10
C VAL A 61 11.49 0.46 -0.86
N ARG A 62 11.71 -0.37 0.16
CA ARG A 62 13.04 -0.91 0.41
C ARG A 62 13.55 -1.73 -0.76
N ALA A 63 12.66 -2.54 -1.34
CA ALA A 63 13.02 -3.35 -2.50
C ALA A 63 13.43 -2.47 -3.69
N LEU A 64 12.67 -1.40 -3.92
CA LEU A 64 12.96 -0.48 -5.00
C LEU A 64 14.32 0.17 -4.81
N LYS A 65 14.63 0.60 -3.58
CA LYS A 65 15.91 1.22 -3.29
C LYS A 65 17.07 0.27 -3.56
N ARG A 66 16.90 -1.02 -3.29
CA ARG A 66 17.95 -2.00 -3.57
C ARG A 66 18.22 -2.10 -5.06
N LEU A 67 17.19 -1.98 -5.87
CA LEU A 67 17.36 -2.06 -7.32
C LEU A 67 18.00 -0.81 -7.91
N GLU A 68 17.91 0.30 -7.20
CA GLU A 68 18.48 1.56 -7.66
C GLU A 68 19.96 1.69 -7.37
N HIS A 69 20.52 0.77 -6.63
CA HIS A 69 21.96 0.73 -6.37
C HIS A 69 22.72 -0.22 -7.34
#